data_00c5d87ed6d8db96dd24558c21980146
#
_entry.id   00c5d87ed6d8db96dd24558c21980146
#
_cell.length_a   1.000
_cell.length_b   1.000
_cell.length_c   1.000
_cell.angle_alpha   90.00
_cell.angle_beta   90.00
_cell.angle_gamma   90.00
#
_symmetry.space_group_name_H-M   'P 1'
#
loop_
_entity.id
_entity.type
_entity.pdbx_description
1 polymer ?
#
loop_
_entity_poly.entity_id
_entity_poly.type
_entity_poly.pdbx_seq_one_letter_code
_entity_poly.pdbx_strand_id
1 'polypeptide(L)'
;MSEYKVFTSESVSEGHPDKMADQISDAVLDSMLTDDPESRVACETLVKDNLVVLAGEITSKSDPDLEAVVRKVICDIGYNDISVGCDGNTCEIINFLGKQSTNIAQGVNVGEGEDKEQGAGDQGLMFGYATNETEVLMPAPITYSHRLVEQQAFIRKSGKLNWLRPDAKSQVSFVYGEDGKPESISAVVLSTQHDPDISQKNLREGVMEEIIKPILPQNWLNKETKFFINPTGKFEIGGPEGDCGVTGRKIIVDTYGGMARHGGGAFSGKDPSKVDRSAAYACRYVAKNIVAAGLAEKCEIQVSYAIGVAEPTSISVNTFGTATVEEDDISNLIRENFDLRPRQLIEMLDLKRPIYQPTAAYGHFGREEEGFSWEKTDKAETLKAS
;
A
#
# COMPACT_ATOMS: atom_id res chain seq x y z
N MET A 1 17.65 12.75 19.08
CA MET A 1 16.42 13.54 19.42
C MET A 1 15.38 13.25 18.38
N SER A 2 14.12 13.07 18.75
CA SER A 2 13.02 12.88 17.80
C SER A 2 12.93 14.10 16.87
N GLU A 3 12.83 13.86 15.56
CA GLU A 3 12.56 14.91 14.57
C GLU A 3 11.16 15.52 14.76
N TYR A 4 10.24 14.73 15.32
CA TYR A 4 8.85 15.12 15.54
C TYR A 4 8.46 14.97 17.03
N LYS A 5 7.74 15.97 17.57
CA LYS A 5 7.04 15.81 18.86
C LYS A 5 5.70 15.12 18.72
N VAL A 6 5.00 15.36 17.62
CA VAL A 6 3.75 14.71 17.25
C VAL A 6 3.81 14.35 15.78
N PHE A 7 3.45 13.13 15.43
CA PHE A 7 3.34 12.70 14.05
C PHE A 7 2.00 12.02 13.79
N THR A 8 1.42 12.31 12.64
CA THR A 8 0.08 11.84 12.27
C THR A 8 0.12 11.14 10.94
N SER A 9 -0.50 9.97 10.86
CA SER A 9 -0.79 9.28 9.59
C SER A 9 -2.27 9.02 9.46
N GLU A 10 -2.73 8.89 8.23
CA GLU A 10 -4.10 8.52 7.90
C GLU A 10 -4.14 7.25 7.06
N SER A 11 -5.27 6.58 7.08
CA SER A 11 -5.61 5.48 6.19
C SER A 11 -7.06 5.53 5.76
N VAL A 12 -7.38 4.77 4.72
CA VAL A 12 -8.74 4.64 4.20
C VAL A 12 -9.11 3.17 4.02
N SER A 13 -10.40 2.86 4.13
CA SER A 13 -10.90 1.50 3.98
C SER A 13 -10.87 1.00 2.53
N GLU A 14 -11.07 -0.29 2.35
CA GLU A 14 -11.25 -0.91 1.03
C GLU A 14 -12.40 -0.30 0.21
N GLY A 15 -13.41 0.29 0.89
CA GLY A 15 -14.55 0.94 0.25
C GLY A 15 -14.35 2.41 -0.12
N HIS A 16 -13.20 3.00 0.22
CA HIS A 16 -12.89 4.35 -0.27
C HIS A 16 -12.74 4.35 -1.80
N PRO A 17 -13.26 5.36 -2.53
CA PRO A 17 -13.26 5.34 -4.00
C PRO A 17 -11.89 5.12 -4.63
N ASP A 18 -10.85 5.80 -4.14
CA ASP A 18 -9.49 5.59 -4.65
C ASP A 18 -8.98 4.17 -4.39
N LYS A 19 -9.31 3.57 -3.22
CA LYS A 19 -8.90 2.19 -2.92
C LYS A 19 -9.75 1.16 -3.65
N MET A 20 -11.01 1.46 -3.99
CA MET A 20 -11.78 0.65 -4.94
C MET A 20 -11.10 0.63 -6.31
N ALA A 21 -10.67 1.80 -6.82
CA ALA A 21 -9.95 1.89 -8.09
C ALA A 21 -8.63 1.09 -8.08
N ASP A 22 -7.85 1.19 -6.98
CA ASP A 22 -6.62 0.42 -6.80
C ASP A 22 -6.89 -1.09 -6.79
N GLN A 23 -7.90 -1.55 -6.07
CA GLN A 23 -8.27 -2.98 -6.01
C GLN A 23 -8.74 -3.51 -7.36
N ILE A 24 -9.49 -2.73 -8.13
CA ILE A 24 -9.90 -3.11 -9.50
C ILE A 24 -8.67 -3.23 -10.39
N SER A 25 -7.78 -2.25 -10.37
CA SER A 25 -6.57 -2.25 -11.20
C SER A 25 -5.66 -3.44 -10.88
N ASP A 26 -5.49 -3.78 -9.60
CA ASP A 26 -4.69 -4.94 -9.19
C ASP A 26 -5.39 -6.28 -9.43
N ALA A 27 -6.72 -6.35 -9.38
CA ALA A 27 -7.46 -7.54 -9.76
C ALA A 27 -7.36 -7.82 -11.28
N VAL A 28 -7.34 -6.77 -12.11
CA VAL A 28 -7.05 -6.89 -13.54
C VAL A 28 -5.63 -7.43 -13.75
N LEU A 29 -4.64 -6.89 -13.04
CA LEU A 29 -3.26 -7.40 -13.10
C LEU A 29 -3.20 -8.88 -12.71
N ASP A 30 -3.77 -9.25 -11.58
CA ASP A 30 -3.74 -10.64 -11.09
C ASP A 30 -4.44 -11.60 -12.05
N SER A 31 -5.55 -11.19 -12.67
CA SER A 31 -6.25 -12.00 -13.68
C SER A 31 -5.38 -12.28 -14.90
N MET A 32 -4.56 -11.32 -15.32
CA MET A 32 -3.61 -11.51 -16.42
C MET A 32 -2.45 -12.45 -16.03
N LEU A 33 -1.86 -12.23 -14.84
CA LEU A 33 -0.72 -13.02 -14.35
C LEU A 33 -1.07 -14.47 -14.06
N THR A 34 -2.33 -14.77 -13.78
CA THR A 34 -2.80 -16.14 -13.48
C THR A 34 -2.52 -17.09 -14.64
N ASP A 35 -2.77 -16.67 -15.87
CA ASP A 35 -2.59 -17.49 -17.07
C ASP A 35 -1.31 -17.16 -17.84
N ASP A 36 -0.77 -15.94 -17.68
CA ASP A 36 0.46 -15.50 -18.33
C ASP A 36 1.33 -14.69 -17.38
N PRO A 37 2.29 -15.33 -16.67
CA PRO A 37 3.23 -14.65 -15.75
C PRO A 37 4.14 -13.60 -16.43
N GLU A 38 4.22 -13.61 -17.76
CA GLU A 38 4.98 -12.62 -18.53
C GLU A 38 4.13 -11.41 -18.98
N SER A 39 2.89 -11.32 -18.52
CA SER A 39 2.00 -10.21 -18.83
C SER A 39 2.61 -8.85 -18.48
N ARG A 40 2.47 -7.90 -19.37
CA ARG A 40 2.79 -6.48 -19.15
C ARG A 40 1.48 -5.73 -18.97
N VAL A 41 1.30 -5.13 -17.83
CA VAL A 41 0.06 -4.47 -17.44
C VAL A 41 0.35 -3.08 -16.89
N ALA A 42 -0.36 -2.10 -17.40
CA ALA A 42 -0.50 -0.78 -16.85
C ALA A 42 -2.00 -0.46 -16.92
N CYS A 43 -2.73 -0.78 -15.87
CA CYS A 43 -4.18 -0.59 -15.80
C CYS A 43 -4.51 0.48 -14.78
N GLU A 44 -5.14 1.55 -15.23
CA GLU A 44 -5.68 2.60 -14.39
C GLU A 44 -7.21 2.55 -14.41
N THR A 45 -7.81 2.81 -13.26
CA THR A 45 -9.25 2.76 -13.05
C THR A 45 -9.75 4.10 -12.53
N LEU A 46 -10.87 4.57 -13.07
CA LEU A 46 -11.66 5.67 -12.53
C LEU A 46 -13.01 5.11 -12.08
N VAL A 47 -13.45 5.50 -10.88
CA VAL A 47 -14.79 5.17 -10.39
C VAL A 47 -15.53 6.43 -9.98
N LYS A 48 -16.79 6.56 -10.39
CA LYS A 48 -17.65 7.67 -9.99
C LYS A 48 -19.14 7.25 -10.13
N ASP A 49 -19.91 7.48 -9.08
CA ASP A 49 -21.30 7.04 -9.01
C ASP A 49 -21.42 5.53 -9.32
N ASN A 50 -22.20 5.14 -10.30
CA ASN A 50 -22.35 3.74 -10.74
C ASN A 50 -21.59 3.47 -12.06
N LEU A 51 -20.42 4.14 -12.27
CA LEU A 51 -19.58 4.05 -13.46
C LEU A 51 -18.17 3.64 -13.10
N VAL A 52 -17.60 2.71 -13.86
CA VAL A 52 -16.19 2.32 -13.84
C VAL A 52 -15.59 2.51 -15.22
N VAL A 53 -14.44 3.15 -15.28
CA VAL A 53 -13.65 3.28 -16.53
C VAL A 53 -12.29 2.62 -16.31
N LEU A 54 -11.95 1.66 -17.17
CA LEU A 54 -10.62 1.07 -17.26
C LEU A 54 -9.88 1.73 -18.43
N ALA A 55 -8.65 2.18 -18.18
CA ALA A 55 -7.78 2.75 -19.22
C ALA A 55 -6.34 2.28 -19.03
N GLY A 56 -5.56 2.25 -20.11
CA GLY A 56 -4.16 1.85 -20.04
C GLY A 56 -3.79 0.85 -21.13
N GLU A 57 -2.69 0.12 -20.91
CA GLU A 57 -2.12 -0.78 -21.90
C GLU A 57 -1.83 -2.16 -21.28
N ILE A 58 -2.20 -3.21 -22.00
CA ILE A 58 -1.93 -4.61 -21.64
C ILE A 58 -1.31 -5.33 -22.84
N THR A 59 -0.24 -6.06 -22.57
CA THR A 59 0.32 -7.08 -23.46
C THR A 59 0.35 -8.40 -22.72
N SER A 60 -0.51 -9.32 -23.11
CA SER A 60 -0.69 -10.63 -22.47
C SER A 60 -1.19 -11.66 -23.48
N LYS A 61 -0.96 -12.94 -23.16
CA LYS A 61 -1.60 -14.07 -23.83
C LYS A 61 -2.91 -14.46 -23.12
N SER A 62 -3.12 -13.97 -21.91
CA SER A 62 -4.35 -14.14 -21.12
C SER A 62 -5.46 -13.22 -21.68
N ASP A 63 -6.70 -13.70 -21.63
CA ASP A 63 -7.89 -12.95 -22.07
C ASP A 63 -9.06 -13.21 -21.09
N PRO A 64 -8.93 -12.76 -19.84
CA PRO A 64 -9.98 -12.94 -18.83
C PRO A 64 -11.19 -12.05 -19.11
N ASP A 65 -12.34 -12.44 -18.58
CA ASP A 65 -13.53 -11.60 -18.54
C ASP A 65 -13.33 -10.44 -17.53
N LEU A 66 -12.81 -9.32 -18.02
CA LEU A 66 -12.51 -8.16 -17.19
C LEU A 66 -13.76 -7.53 -16.56
N GLU A 67 -14.92 -7.63 -17.24
CA GLU A 67 -16.18 -7.14 -16.67
C GLU A 67 -16.55 -7.95 -15.43
N ALA A 68 -16.44 -9.28 -15.49
CA ALA A 68 -16.69 -10.14 -14.36
C ALA A 68 -15.70 -9.89 -13.21
N VAL A 69 -14.41 -9.65 -13.53
CA VAL A 69 -13.38 -9.29 -12.54
C VAL A 69 -13.75 -8.00 -11.80
N VAL A 70 -14.09 -6.94 -12.54
CA VAL A 70 -14.47 -5.64 -11.96
C VAL A 70 -15.69 -5.77 -11.06
N ARG A 71 -16.76 -6.41 -11.54
CA ARG A 71 -18.00 -6.61 -10.79
C ARG A 71 -17.75 -7.37 -9.50
N LYS A 72 -16.94 -8.42 -9.55
CA LYS A 72 -16.58 -9.21 -8.38
C LYS A 72 -15.90 -8.37 -7.32
N VAL A 73 -14.90 -7.56 -7.69
CA VAL A 73 -14.18 -6.69 -6.75
C VAL A 73 -15.15 -5.73 -6.04
N ILE A 74 -16.02 -5.05 -6.78
CA ILE A 74 -16.96 -4.09 -6.24
C ILE A 74 -17.94 -4.75 -5.26
N CYS A 75 -18.46 -5.94 -5.63
CA CYS A 75 -19.36 -6.71 -4.78
C CYS A 75 -18.65 -7.24 -3.52
N ASP A 76 -17.39 -7.73 -3.63
CA ASP A 76 -16.61 -8.22 -2.50
C ASP A 76 -16.28 -7.13 -1.48
N ILE A 77 -16.09 -5.89 -1.94
CA ILE A 77 -15.95 -4.72 -1.08
C ILE A 77 -17.27 -4.47 -0.30
N GLY A 78 -18.42 -4.75 -0.88
CA GLY A 78 -19.73 -4.58 -0.27
C GLY A 78 -20.61 -3.55 -0.97
N TYR A 79 -20.26 -3.13 -2.18
CA TYR A 79 -21.08 -2.29 -3.05
C TYR A 79 -21.92 -3.19 -3.98
N ASN A 80 -23.01 -3.69 -3.46
CA ASN A 80 -23.92 -4.64 -4.12
C ASN A 80 -25.39 -4.19 -4.15
N ASP A 81 -25.62 -2.92 -3.86
CA ASP A 81 -26.90 -2.24 -3.92
C ASP A 81 -26.65 -0.73 -4.11
N ILE A 82 -27.37 -0.12 -5.03
CA ILE A 82 -27.21 1.31 -5.35
C ILE A 82 -27.43 2.23 -4.14
N SER A 83 -28.20 1.80 -3.14
CA SER A 83 -28.45 2.57 -1.92
C SER A 83 -27.20 2.75 -1.04
N VAL A 84 -26.15 1.98 -1.29
CA VAL A 84 -24.86 2.13 -0.58
C VAL A 84 -23.85 3.00 -1.34
N GLY A 85 -24.25 3.53 -2.52
CA GLY A 85 -23.46 4.46 -3.32
C GLY A 85 -22.86 3.90 -4.59
N CYS A 86 -22.98 2.58 -4.83
CA CYS A 86 -22.57 1.87 -6.05
C CYS A 86 -23.15 0.46 -6.04
N ASP A 87 -23.35 -0.14 -7.21
CA ASP A 87 -23.78 -1.55 -7.32
C ASP A 87 -22.94 -2.26 -8.39
N GLY A 88 -22.06 -3.15 -7.95
CA GLY A 88 -21.21 -3.94 -8.82
C GLY A 88 -21.97 -4.85 -9.79
N ASN A 89 -23.24 -5.20 -9.50
CA ASN A 89 -24.05 -6.01 -10.40
C ASN A 89 -24.59 -5.21 -11.58
N THR A 90 -24.77 -3.90 -11.44
CA THR A 90 -25.47 -3.05 -12.42
C THR A 90 -24.64 -1.85 -12.89
N CYS A 91 -23.46 -1.61 -12.34
CA CYS A 91 -22.61 -0.48 -12.76
C CYS A 91 -22.25 -0.55 -14.24
N GLU A 92 -22.16 0.62 -14.87
CA GLU A 92 -21.61 0.75 -16.21
C GLU A 92 -20.09 0.56 -16.18
N ILE A 93 -19.55 -0.29 -17.08
CA ILE A 93 -18.11 -0.52 -17.20
C ILE A 93 -17.68 -0.15 -18.60
N ILE A 94 -16.79 0.83 -18.70
CA ILE A 94 -16.22 1.29 -19.97
C ILE A 94 -14.76 0.86 -20.01
N ASN A 95 -14.40 0.09 -21.05
CA ASN A 95 -13.05 -0.45 -21.20
C ASN A 95 -12.31 0.25 -22.34
N PHE A 96 -11.28 1.02 -22.02
CA PHE A 96 -10.32 1.66 -22.93
C PHE A 96 -8.91 1.08 -22.80
N LEU A 97 -8.78 -0.20 -22.37
CA LEU A 97 -7.49 -0.86 -22.35
C LEU A 97 -7.03 -1.20 -23.78
N GLY A 98 -5.83 -0.74 -24.13
CA GLY A 98 -5.20 -0.95 -25.42
C GLY A 98 -3.97 -1.85 -25.35
N LYS A 99 -3.23 -1.96 -26.46
CA LYS A 99 -1.93 -2.65 -26.50
C LYS A 99 -0.79 -1.67 -26.28
N GLN A 100 0.26 -2.10 -25.56
CA GLN A 100 1.45 -1.30 -25.29
C GLN A 100 2.16 -0.88 -26.59
N SER A 101 2.69 0.35 -26.62
CA SER A 101 3.52 0.85 -27.71
C SER A 101 4.81 0.02 -27.85
N THR A 102 5.17 -0.33 -29.09
CA THR A 102 6.39 -1.09 -29.42
C THR A 102 7.68 -0.35 -29.06
N ASN A 103 7.67 0.98 -29.02
CA ASN A 103 8.84 1.80 -28.69
C ASN A 103 9.23 1.69 -27.19
N ILE A 104 8.25 1.54 -26.31
CA ILE A 104 8.50 1.37 -24.86
C ILE A 104 9.02 -0.05 -24.59
N ALA A 105 8.57 -1.04 -25.34
CA ALA A 105 8.96 -2.43 -25.19
C ALA A 105 10.47 -2.66 -25.41
N GLN A 106 11.13 -1.88 -26.28
CA GLN A 106 12.55 -2.04 -26.61
C GLN A 106 13.49 -1.82 -25.40
N GLY A 107 13.15 -0.95 -24.45
CA GLY A 107 13.96 -0.68 -23.26
C GLY A 107 13.83 -1.74 -22.14
N VAL A 108 12.81 -2.60 -22.24
CA VAL A 108 12.46 -3.59 -21.21
C VAL A 108 12.73 -5.03 -21.63
N ASN A 109 12.85 -5.28 -22.93
CA ASN A 109 13.08 -6.62 -23.47
C ASN A 109 14.56 -7.02 -23.38
N VAL A 110 14.80 -8.25 -22.93
CA VAL A 110 16.15 -8.82 -22.88
C VAL A 110 16.72 -8.94 -24.30
N GLY A 111 17.92 -8.40 -24.50
CA GLY A 111 18.63 -8.45 -25.80
C GLY A 111 18.29 -7.33 -26.78
N GLU A 112 17.39 -6.44 -26.42
CA GLU A 112 17.05 -5.23 -27.19
C GLU A 112 17.60 -3.99 -26.46
N GLY A 113 18.10 -2.99 -27.17
CA GLY A 113 18.70 -1.80 -26.59
C GLY A 113 20.23 -1.84 -26.44
N GLU A 114 20.81 -0.85 -25.78
CA GLU A 114 22.27 -0.74 -25.52
C GLU A 114 22.72 -1.70 -24.42
N ASP A 115 21.90 -1.90 -23.38
CA ASP A 115 22.10 -2.89 -22.35
C ASP A 115 21.40 -4.20 -22.77
N LYS A 116 22.12 -5.33 -22.67
CA LYS A 116 21.62 -6.65 -23.06
C LYS A 116 20.83 -7.34 -21.93
N GLU A 117 20.93 -6.84 -20.71
CA GLU A 117 20.09 -7.25 -19.60
C GLU A 117 18.76 -6.50 -19.63
N GLN A 118 17.77 -6.96 -18.86
CA GLN A 118 16.50 -6.24 -18.70
C GLN A 118 16.78 -4.92 -17.99
N GLY A 119 16.69 -3.82 -18.68
CA GLY A 119 16.76 -2.48 -18.13
C GLY A 119 15.48 -2.06 -17.41
N ALA A 120 15.56 -0.96 -16.67
CA ALA A 120 14.39 -0.32 -16.09
C ALA A 120 13.46 0.21 -17.19
N GLY A 121 12.15 0.00 -17.05
CA GLY A 121 11.14 0.45 -18.00
C GLY A 121 10.90 1.95 -18.01
N ASP A 122 11.40 2.64 -16.99
CA ASP A 122 11.35 4.10 -16.87
C ASP A 122 12.52 4.59 -16.00
N GLN A 123 12.80 5.88 -16.06
CA GLN A 123 13.61 6.56 -15.06
C GLN A 123 12.80 6.74 -13.78
N GLY A 124 13.46 6.81 -12.63
CA GLY A 124 12.77 7.09 -11.37
C GLY A 124 13.63 6.88 -10.16
N LEU A 125 13.06 7.23 -9.01
CA LEU A 125 13.66 6.98 -7.70
C LEU A 125 12.60 6.38 -6.79
N MET A 126 12.99 5.38 -6.00
CA MET A 126 12.10 4.64 -5.10
C MET A 126 12.70 4.62 -3.71
N PHE A 127 11.84 4.54 -2.71
CA PHE A 127 12.25 4.50 -1.31
C PHE A 127 11.69 3.24 -0.63
N GLY A 128 12.48 2.72 0.30
CA GLY A 128 12.05 1.76 1.29
C GLY A 128 12.38 2.26 2.68
N TYR A 129 11.58 1.86 3.66
CA TYR A 129 11.76 2.27 5.04
C TYR A 129 11.41 1.15 6.00
N ALA A 130 12.09 1.13 7.14
CA ALA A 130 11.75 0.29 8.28
C ALA A 130 12.13 1.01 9.58
N THR A 131 11.40 0.72 10.65
CA THR A 131 11.65 1.21 12.00
C THR A 131 11.20 0.18 13.02
N ASN A 132 11.88 0.10 14.17
CA ASN A 132 11.53 -0.83 15.25
C ASN A 132 10.38 -0.35 16.15
N GLU A 133 9.54 0.57 15.65
CA GLU A 133 8.39 1.12 16.40
C GLU A 133 7.25 0.10 16.62
N THR A 134 7.11 -0.85 15.72
CA THR A 134 6.08 -1.90 15.76
C THR A 134 6.69 -3.26 15.45
N GLU A 135 5.96 -4.34 15.75
CA GLU A 135 6.38 -5.72 15.52
C GLU A 135 6.57 -6.05 14.03
N VAL A 136 5.89 -5.32 13.15
CA VAL A 136 6.03 -5.48 11.69
C VAL A 136 7.09 -4.54 11.08
N LEU A 137 7.84 -3.86 11.93
CA LEU A 137 8.92 -2.92 11.56
C LEU A 137 8.42 -1.78 10.67
N MET A 138 7.25 -1.23 11.01
CA MET A 138 6.60 -0.08 10.38
C MET A 138 6.41 1.05 11.38
N PRO A 139 6.26 2.31 10.91
CA PRO A 139 5.86 3.43 11.76
C PRO A 139 4.52 3.19 12.44
N ALA A 140 4.44 3.47 13.74
CA ALA A 140 3.23 3.25 14.52
C ALA A 140 2.00 4.01 14.00
N PRO A 141 2.08 5.31 13.59
CA PRO A 141 0.92 6.05 13.14
C PRO A 141 0.19 5.41 11.95
N ILE A 142 0.94 5.00 10.91
CA ILE A 142 0.32 4.39 9.72
C ILE A 142 -0.17 2.97 10.02
N THR A 143 0.58 2.19 10.81
CA THR A 143 0.19 0.82 11.19
C THR A 143 -1.16 0.81 11.88
N TYR A 144 -1.36 1.67 12.87
CA TYR A 144 -2.63 1.72 13.60
C TYR A 144 -3.75 2.39 12.81
N SER A 145 -3.43 3.32 11.92
CA SER A 145 -4.41 3.85 10.97
C SER A 145 -4.95 2.76 10.04
N HIS A 146 -4.10 1.89 9.49
CA HIS A 146 -4.52 0.73 8.69
C HIS A 146 -5.38 -0.23 9.49
N ARG A 147 -4.93 -0.65 10.67
CA ARG A 147 -5.65 -1.60 11.52
C ARG A 147 -7.05 -1.13 11.91
N LEU A 148 -7.25 0.17 12.07
CA LEU A 148 -8.57 0.73 12.40
C LEU A 148 -9.56 0.56 11.24
N VAL A 149 -9.17 0.85 10.00
CA VAL A 149 -10.07 0.71 8.84
C VAL A 149 -10.21 -0.75 8.40
N GLU A 150 -9.21 -1.58 8.62
CA GLU A 150 -9.28 -3.03 8.42
C GLU A 150 -10.28 -3.65 9.42
N GLN A 151 -10.22 -3.27 10.69
CA GLN A 151 -11.17 -3.70 11.72
C GLN A 151 -12.60 -3.23 11.40
N GLN A 152 -12.76 -2.00 10.87
CA GLN A 152 -14.06 -1.51 10.41
C GLN A 152 -14.65 -2.44 9.33
N ALA A 153 -13.84 -2.82 8.34
CA ALA A 153 -14.28 -3.71 7.27
C ALA A 153 -14.60 -5.11 7.81
N PHE A 154 -13.79 -5.64 8.73
CA PHE A 154 -14.05 -6.93 9.38
C PHE A 154 -15.37 -6.93 10.17
N ILE A 155 -15.62 -5.92 11.00
CA ILE A 155 -16.86 -5.78 11.79
C ILE A 155 -18.07 -5.59 10.87
N ARG A 156 -17.94 -4.83 9.79
CA ARG A 156 -18.98 -4.65 8.77
C ARG A 156 -19.32 -5.97 8.08
N LYS A 157 -18.32 -6.66 7.54
CA LYS A 157 -18.50 -7.93 6.80
C LYS A 157 -19.00 -9.06 7.70
N SER A 158 -18.67 -9.06 8.99
CA SER A 158 -19.20 -10.02 9.97
C SER A 158 -20.67 -9.78 10.32
N GLY A 159 -21.23 -8.62 9.95
CA GLY A 159 -22.59 -8.23 10.31
C GLY A 159 -22.78 -7.82 11.77
N LYS A 160 -21.71 -7.72 12.56
CA LYS A 160 -21.77 -7.35 13.98
C LYS A 160 -22.33 -5.94 14.19
N LEU A 161 -21.93 -5.00 13.34
CA LEU A 161 -22.51 -3.68 13.23
C LEU A 161 -23.10 -3.51 11.82
N ASN A 162 -24.31 -4.00 11.61
CA ASN A 162 -24.97 -4.13 10.32
C ASN A 162 -25.31 -2.81 9.63
N TRP A 163 -25.22 -1.70 10.35
CA TRP A 163 -25.39 -0.34 9.84
C TRP A 163 -24.10 0.27 9.27
N LEU A 164 -22.93 -0.39 9.39
CA LEU A 164 -21.69 0.06 8.76
C LEU A 164 -21.75 -0.11 7.24
N ARG A 165 -21.27 0.92 6.53
CA ARG A 165 -21.12 0.95 5.08
C ARG A 165 -19.64 0.86 4.69
N PRO A 166 -19.29 0.60 3.40
CA PRO A 166 -17.92 0.29 3.01
C PRO A 166 -16.91 1.42 3.17
N ASP A 167 -17.29 2.70 2.97
CA ASP A 167 -16.37 3.83 2.99
C ASP A 167 -16.02 4.26 4.42
N ALA A 168 -14.74 4.37 4.70
CA ALA A 168 -14.24 4.85 5.97
C ALA A 168 -12.83 5.46 5.85
N LYS A 169 -12.51 6.35 6.80
CA LYS A 169 -11.18 6.96 6.96
C LYS A 169 -10.78 6.93 8.41
N SER A 170 -9.50 6.69 8.66
CA SER A 170 -8.88 6.78 9.98
C SER A 170 -7.70 7.72 9.98
N GLN A 171 -7.38 8.27 11.15
CA GLN A 171 -6.18 9.05 11.37
C GLN A 171 -5.74 8.87 12.82
N VAL A 172 -4.44 8.62 13.04
CA VAL A 172 -3.88 8.47 14.38
C VAL A 172 -2.68 9.40 14.55
N SER A 173 -2.69 10.17 15.64
CA SER A 173 -1.62 11.09 16.01
C SER A 173 -0.88 10.56 17.22
N PHE A 174 0.41 10.27 17.06
CA PHE A 174 1.30 9.80 18.12
C PHE A 174 2.16 10.94 18.63
N VAL A 175 2.36 10.96 19.95
CA VAL A 175 3.38 11.75 20.62
C VAL A 175 4.65 10.92 20.72
N TYR A 176 5.77 11.51 20.38
CA TYR A 176 7.09 10.89 20.45
C TYR A 176 7.91 11.45 21.60
N GLY A 177 8.56 10.56 22.33
CA GLY A 177 9.49 10.89 23.41
C GLY A 177 10.80 11.50 22.90
N GLU A 178 11.65 11.94 23.81
CA GLU A 178 12.98 12.49 23.50
C GLU A 178 13.90 11.42 22.88
N ASP A 179 13.66 10.14 23.13
CA ASP A 179 14.34 9.01 22.53
C ASP A 179 13.87 8.68 21.10
N GLY A 180 12.89 9.42 20.58
CA GLY A 180 12.34 9.22 19.24
C GLY A 180 11.38 8.03 19.11
N LYS A 181 10.88 7.48 20.24
CA LYS A 181 9.93 6.36 20.25
C LYS A 181 8.50 6.84 20.51
N PRO A 182 7.48 6.10 20.02
CA PRO A 182 6.08 6.38 20.35
C PRO A 182 5.84 6.29 21.85
N GLU A 183 5.31 7.35 22.46
CA GLU A 183 5.04 7.46 23.90
C GLU A 183 3.55 7.37 24.20
N SER A 184 2.70 8.05 23.43
CA SER A 184 1.25 8.06 23.62
C SER A 184 0.51 8.48 22.36
N ILE A 185 -0.82 8.26 22.34
CA ILE A 185 -1.71 8.70 21.27
C ILE A 185 -2.44 9.96 21.74
N SER A 186 -2.26 11.06 21.02
CA SER A 186 -2.91 12.34 21.31
C SER A 186 -4.29 12.48 20.67
N ALA A 187 -4.49 11.89 19.48
CA ALA A 187 -5.77 11.95 18.78
C ALA A 187 -6.01 10.73 17.90
N VAL A 188 -7.28 10.32 17.84
CA VAL A 188 -7.80 9.28 16.94
C VAL A 188 -9.01 9.86 16.21
N VAL A 189 -9.00 9.83 14.89
CA VAL A 189 -10.14 10.18 14.05
C VAL A 189 -10.61 8.92 13.33
N LEU A 190 -11.89 8.63 13.38
CA LEU A 190 -12.52 7.60 12.56
C LEU A 190 -13.82 8.14 11.98
N SER A 191 -13.88 8.25 10.66
CA SER A 191 -15.10 8.58 9.92
C SER A 191 -15.53 7.36 9.13
N THR A 192 -16.75 6.88 9.35
CA THR A 192 -17.30 5.72 8.67
C THR A 192 -18.68 6.00 8.10
N GLN A 193 -18.88 5.59 6.86
CA GLN A 193 -20.20 5.60 6.22
C GLN A 193 -21.15 4.66 6.95
N HIS A 194 -22.42 5.03 7.07
CA HIS A 194 -23.40 4.30 7.86
C HIS A 194 -24.81 4.43 7.30
N ASP A 195 -25.69 3.56 7.72
CA ASP A 195 -27.12 3.64 7.45
C ASP A 195 -27.75 4.88 8.10
N PRO A 196 -28.79 5.47 7.46
CA PRO A 196 -29.43 6.69 7.97
C PRO A 196 -30.14 6.50 9.33
N ASP A 197 -30.57 5.28 9.66
CA ASP A 197 -31.40 5.00 10.84
C ASP A 197 -30.59 4.89 12.14
N ILE A 198 -29.24 4.86 12.10
CA ILE A 198 -28.43 4.78 13.32
C ILE A 198 -28.30 6.15 14.01
N SER A 199 -28.56 6.18 15.32
CA SER A 199 -28.33 7.38 16.10
C SER A 199 -26.83 7.65 16.28
N GLN A 200 -26.44 8.95 16.31
CA GLN A 200 -25.03 9.34 16.51
C GLN A 200 -24.44 8.78 17.82
N LYS A 201 -25.27 8.63 18.86
CA LYS A 201 -24.83 8.02 20.13
C LYS A 201 -24.45 6.55 19.93
N ASN A 202 -25.34 5.75 19.36
CA ASN A 202 -25.11 4.32 19.16
C ASN A 202 -23.97 4.07 18.15
N LEU A 203 -23.86 4.92 17.12
CA LEU A 203 -22.74 4.88 16.17
C LEU A 203 -21.41 5.06 16.90
N ARG A 204 -21.29 6.12 17.71
CA ARG A 204 -20.03 6.41 18.45
C ARG A 204 -19.68 5.33 19.47
N GLU A 205 -20.69 4.81 20.19
CA GLU A 205 -20.51 3.68 21.11
C GLU A 205 -20.04 2.43 20.37
N GLY A 206 -20.71 2.04 19.28
CA GLY A 206 -20.36 0.88 18.47
C GLY A 206 -18.95 0.97 17.88
N VAL A 207 -18.59 2.11 17.28
CA VAL A 207 -17.25 2.34 16.74
C VAL A 207 -16.18 2.29 17.85
N MET A 208 -16.45 2.90 18.99
CA MET A 208 -15.51 2.89 20.12
C MET A 208 -15.26 1.46 20.62
N GLU A 209 -16.33 0.70 20.88
CA GLU A 209 -16.22 -0.62 21.51
C GLU A 209 -15.73 -1.70 20.56
N GLU A 210 -16.15 -1.67 19.29
CA GLU A 210 -15.91 -2.77 18.36
C GLU A 210 -14.74 -2.52 17.38
N ILE A 211 -14.35 -1.26 17.20
CA ILE A 211 -13.29 -0.90 16.25
C ILE A 211 -12.09 -0.29 16.95
N ILE A 212 -12.27 0.76 17.74
CA ILE A 212 -11.14 1.52 18.31
C ILE A 212 -10.46 0.76 19.45
N LYS A 213 -11.21 0.39 20.48
CA LYS A 213 -10.67 -0.26 21.70
C LYS A 213 -9.97 -1.61 21.44
N PRO A 214 -10.46 -2.47 20.52
CA PRO A 214 -9.77 -3.73 20.24
C PRO A 214 -8.42 -3.56 19.52
N ILE A 215 -8.22 -2.45 18.83
CA ILE A 215 -7.05 -2.21 17.97
C ILE A 215 -5.98 -1.40 18.69
N LEU A 216 -6.35 -0.35 19.43
CA LEU A 216 -5.36 0.54 20.01
C LEU A 216 -4.83 0.02 21.34
N PRO A 217 -3.50 -0.12 21.50
CA PRO A 217 -2.87 -0.56 22.73
C PRO A 217 -3.17 0.40 23.90
N GLN A 218 -3.63 -0.16 25.01
CA GLN A 218 -4.06 0.62 26.17
C GLN A 218 -2.92 1.42 26.83
N ASN A 219 -1.68 0.97 26.71
CA ASN A 219 -0.49 1.65 27.24
C ASN A 219 -0.17 2.98 26.53
N TRP A 220 -0.70 3.20 25.31
CA TRP A 220 -0.54 4.46 24.59
C TRP A 220 -1.73 5.40 24.74
N LEU A 221 -2.83 4.91 25.34
CA LEU A 221 -4.01 5.73 25.62
C LEU A 221 -3.93 6.36 27.01
N ASN A 222 -4.32 7.60 27.12
CA ASN A 222 -4.39 8.33 28.39
C ASN A 222 -5.60 9.29 28.42
N LYS A 223 -5.75 10.06 29.50
CA LYS A 223 -6.89 10.97 29.69
C LYS A 223 -6.92 12.13 28.71
N GLU A 224 -5.78 12.44 28.10
CA GLU A 224 -5.63 13.53 27.12
C GLU A 224 -5.91 13.07 25.69
N THR A 225 -5.99 11.74 25.45
CA THR A 225 -6.30 11.18 24.13
C THR A 225 -7.69 11.62 23.67
N LYS A 226 -7.75 12.27 22.51
CA LYS A 226 -9.00 12.77 21.92
C LYS A 226 -9.52 11.80 20.88
N PHE A 227 -10.83 11.52 20.94
CA PHE A 227 -11.50 10.66 19.96
C PHE A 227 -12.51 11.46 19.15
N PHE A 228 -12.37 11.43 17.82
CA PHE A 228 -13.25 12.10 16.87
C PHE A 228 -13.92 11.04 15.98
N ILE A 229 -15.14 10.62 16.36
CA ILE A 229 -15.90 9.62 15.63
C ILE A 229 -17.02 10.34 14.88
N ASN A 230 -17.01 10.28 13.54
CA ASN A 230 -17.91 11.02 12.66
C ASN A 230 -18.12 12.46 13.16
N PRO A 231 -17.07 13.29 13.21
CA PRO A 231 -17.14 14.62 13.82
C PRO A 231 -18.10 15.57 13.09
N THR A 232 -18.37 15.35 11.82
CA THR A 232 -19.36 16.10 11.02
C THR A 232 -20.80 15.66 11.31
N GLY A 233 -21.00 14.58 12.06
CA GLY A 233 -22.28 13.97 12.35
C GLY A 233 -22.62 12.86 11.34
N LYS A 234 -23.31 13.19 10.25
CA LYS A 234 -23.77 12.21 9.26
C LYS A 234 -22.72 11.92 8.21
N PHE A 235 -22.59 10.63 7.85
CA PHE A 235 -21.83 10.16 6.71
C PHE A 235 -22.62 9.03 6.02
N GLU A 236 -23.75 9.39 5.44
CA GLU A 236 -24.68 8.48 4.78
C GLU A 236 -24.28 8.29 3.31
N ILE A 237 -23.89 9.36 2.61
CA ILE A 237 -23.39 9.34 1.23
C ILE A 237 -21.87 9.18 1.27
N GLY A 238 -21.36 8.12 0.66
CA GLY A 238 -19.93 7.79 0.59
C GLY A 238 -19.61 6.92 -0.62
N GLY A 239 -18.38 6.41 -0.69
CA GLY A 239 -17.93 5.65 -1.84
C GLY A 239 -17.97 6.46 -3.14
N PRO A 240 -18.12 5.80 -4.31
CA PRO A 240 -18.12 6.46 -5.62
C PRO A 240 -19.21 7.52 -5.81
N GLU A 241 -20.34 7.42 -5.09
CA GLU A 241 -21.37 8.45 -5.08
C GLU A 241 -20.86 9.74 -4.43
N GLY A 242 -20.15 9.63 -3.32
CA GLY A 242 -19.64 10.77 -2.57
C GLY A 242 -18.47 11.47 -3.25
N ASP A 243 -17.52 10.71 -3.80
CA ASP A 243 -16.29 11.24 -4.40
C ASP A 243 -15.81 10.35 -5.55
N CYS A 244 -15.05 10.93 -6.46
CA CYS A 244 -14.41 10.22 -7.56
C CYS A 244 -13.16 9.49 -7.07
N GLY A 245 -13.03 8.20 -7.42
CA GLY A 245 -11.82 7.41 -7.19
C GLY A 245 -10.98 7.24 -8.43
N VAL A 246 -9.68 7.27 -8.28
CA VAL A 246 -8.70 7.03 -9.35
C VAL A 246 -7.53 6.22 -8.79
N THR A 247 -7.04 5.25 -9.56
CA THR A 247 -5.85 4.46 -9.23
C THR A 247 -4.65 5.36 -8.91
N GLY A 248 -3.91 5.01 -7.84
CA GLY A 248 -2.64 5.67 -7.51
C GLY A 248 -2.78 7.03 -6.83
N ARG A 249 -3.94 7.36 -6.23
CA ARG A 249 -4.14 8.62 -5.48
C ARG A 249 -3.95 8.48 -3.98
N LYS A 250 -3.55 7.31 -3.47
CA LYS A 250 -3.32 7.06 -2.04
C LYS A 250 -1.90 6.56 -1.77
N ILE A 251 -0.91 7.06 -2.52
CA ILE A 251 0.47 6.57 -2.50
C ILE A 251 1.16 6.69 -1.13
N ILE A 252 0.77 7.66 -0.32
CA ILE A 252 1.31 7.84 1.03
C ILE A 252 0.65 6.87 2.01
N VAL A 253 -0.65 6.62 1.86
CA VAL A 253 -1.38 5.57 2.59
C VAL A 253 -0.82 4.19 2.23
N ASP A 254 -0.51 3.94 0.96
CA ASP A 254 0.03 2.68 0.46
C ASP A 254 1.43 2.37 1.00
N THR A 255 2.17 3.37 1.49
CA THR A 255 3.56 3.24 1.91
C THR A 255 3.74 3.48 3.41
N TYR A 256 4.31 4.61 3.83
CA TYR A 256 4.76 4.80 5.22
C TYR A 256 4.00 5.92 5.96
N GLY A 257 2.85 6.38 5.43
CA GLY A 257 2.02 7.40 6.08
C GLY A 257 2.70 8.76 6.25
N GLY A 258 3.72 9.05 5.42
CA GLY A 258 4.48 10.29 5.47
C GLY A 258 5.76 10.24 6.31
N MET A 259 6.03 9.14 7.02
CA MET A 259 7.23 9.02 7.87
C MET A 259 8.51 8.89 7.04
N ALA A 260 8.45 8.29 5.86
CA ALA A 260 9.54 8.18 4.91
C ALA A 260 9.29 9.04 3.66
N ARG A 261 10.36 9.27 2.91
CA ARG A 261 10.29 9.90 1.59
C ARG A 261 9.54 9.00 0.61
N HIS A 262 9.05 9.61 -0.48
CA HIS A 262 8.36 8.90 -1.55
C HIS A 262 8.85 9.37 -2.92
N GLY A 263 9.05 8.42 -3.85
CA GLY A 263 9.51 8.73 -5.21
C GLY A 263 8.42 9.28 -6.14
N GLY A 264 7.14 9.17 -5.76
CA GLY A 264 5.99 9.65 -6.53
C GLY A 264 5.29 8.58 -7.37
N GLY A 265 5.91 7.41 -7.59
CA GLY A 265 5.32 6.30 -8.37
C GLY A 265 4.19 5.58 -7.61
N ALA A 266 3.04 5.40 -8.25
CA ALA A 266 1.97 4.55 -7.75
C ALA A 266 2.25 3.07 -8.06
N PHE A 267 1.64 2.15 -7.28
CA PHE A 267 1.86 0.71 -7.38
C PHE A 267 0.76 -0.02 -8.15
N SER A 268 -0.50 0.17 -7.71
CA SER A 268 -1.64 -0.59 -8.20
C SER A 268 -1.80 -0.51 -9.72
N GLY A 269 -2.17 -1.62 -10.34
CA GLY A 269 -2.34 -1.76 -11.79
C GLY A 269 -1.05 -1.95 -12.59
N LYS A 270 0.12 -1.89 -11.96
CA LYS A 270 1.43 -2.07 -12.60
C LYS A 270 1.99 -3.46 -12.35
N ASP A 271 2.38 -4.17 -13.42
CA ASP A 271 3.13 -5.42 -13.32
C ASP A 271 4.56 -5.19 -12.80
N PRO A 272 5.28 -6.22 -12.30
CA PRO A 272 6.58 -6.05 -11.65
C PRO A 272 7.71 -5.56 -12.56
N SER A 273 7.53 -5.45 -13.86
CA SER A 273 8.52 -4.81 -14.74
C SER A 273 8.62 -3.29 -14.52
N LYS A 274 7.61 -2.69 -13.92
CA LYS A 274 7.61 -1.29 -13.53
C LYS A 274 8.34 -1.13 -12.20
N VAL A 275 9.52 -0.52 -12.25
CA VAL A 275 10.40 -0.30 -11.09
C VAL A 275 9.75 0.56 -10.00
N ASP A 276 8.78 1.41 -10.33
CA ASP A 276 7.95 2.13 -9.35
C ASP A 276 7.40 1.18 -8.29
N ARG A 277 6.96 0.01 -8.67
CA ARG A 277 6.42 -1.01 -7.77
C ARG A 277 7.50 -1.96 -7.27
N SER A 278 8.17 -2.66 -8.15
CA SER A 278 9.10 -3.74 -7.80
C SER A 278 10.30 -3.24 -7.02
N ALA A 279 10.89 -2.09 -7.38
CA ALA A 279 12.01 -1.54 -6.64
C ALA A 279 11.60 -0.90 -5.30
N ALA A 280 10.40 -0.34 -5.18
CA ALA A 280 9.89 0.09 -3.88
C ALA A 280 9.71 -1.10 -2.92
N TYR A 281 9.22 -2.23 -3.41
CA TYR A 281 9.12 -3.48 -2.64
C TYR A 281 10.51 -4.00 -2.25
N ALA A 282 11.47 -4.00 -3.18
CA ALA A 282 12.84 -4.40 -2.89
C ALA A 282 13.51 -3.47 -1.87
N CYS A 283 13.33 -2.16 -1.97
CA CYS A 283 13.84 -1.21 -0.97
C CYS A 283 13.22 -1.45 0.42
N ARG A 284 11.92 -1.78 0.51
CA ARG A 284 11.30 -2.20 1.77
C ARG A 284 11.94 -3.47 2.32
N TYR A 285 12.14 -4.49 1.48
CA TYR A 285 12.79 -5.73 1.87
C TYR A 285 14.19 -5.49 2.43
N VAL A 286 15.01 -4.67 1.77
CA VAL A 286 16.35 -4.29 2.23
C VAL A 286 16.28 -3.58 3.58
N ALA A 287 15.48 -2.50 3.68
CA ALA A 287 15.35 -1.71 4.90
C ALA A 287 14.87 -2.56 6.09
N LYS A 288 13.88 -3.44 5.84
CA LYS A 288 13.34 -4.35 6.87
C LYS A 288 14.41 -5.32 7.38
N ASN A 289 15.22 -5.90 6.50
CA ASN A 289 16.30 -6.80 6.89
C ASN A 289 17.43 -6.09 7.65
N ILE A 290 17.78 -4.86 7.31
CA ILE A 290 18.77 -4.05 8.06
C ILE A 290 18.29 -3.81 9.50
N VAL A 291 17.02 -3.41 9.68
CA VAL A 291 16.45 -3.18 11.02
C VAL A 291 16.27 -4.50 11.78
N ALA A 292 15.81 -5.56 11.13
CA ALA A 292 15.68 -6.89 11.74
C ALA A 292 17.04 -7.48 12.16
N ALA A 293 18.12 -7.18 11.44
CA ALA A 293 19.48 -7.55 11.80
C ALA A 293 20.00 -6.76 13.02
N GLY A 294 19.33 -5.70 13.46
CA GLY A 294 19.79 -4.83 14.55
C GLY A 294 20.93 -3.90 14.16
N LEU A 295 21.17 -3.71 12.86
CA LEU A 295 22.20 -2.79 12.36
C LEU A 295 21.80 -1.32 12.49
N ALA A 296 20.49 -1.05 12.56
CA ALA A 296 19.94 0.27 12.86
C ALA A 296 18.55 0.12 13.48
N GLU A 297 18.06 1.15 14.23
CA GLU A 297 16.67 1.20 14.69
C GLU A 297 15.73 1.73 13.59
N LYS A 298 16.26 2.56 12.68
CA LYS A 298 15.56 3.13 11.52
C LYS A 298 16.46 3.04 10.30
N CYS A 299 15.87 2.70 9.17
CA CYS A 299 16.60 2.61 7.91
C CYS A 299 15.72 3.06 6.75
N GLU A 300 16.19 4.04 5.99
CA GLU A 300 15.62 4.45 4.71
C GLU A 300 16.60 4.13 3.59
N ILE A 301 16.12 3.46 2.57
CA ILE A 301 16.88 3.13 1.35
C ILE A 301 16.31 3.92 0.19
N GLN A 302 17.15 4.59 -0.58
CA GLN A 302 16.78 5.14 -1.88
C GLN A 302 17.50 4.38 -2.98
N VAL A 303 16.79 4.00 -4.03
CA VAL A 303 17.36 3.49 -5.28
C VAL A 303 16.85 4.33 -6.44
N SER A 304 17.69 4.52 -7.46
CA SER A 304 17.30 5.21 -8.69
C SER A 304 17.73 4.46 -9.95
N TYR A 305 16.97 4.64 -11.03
CA TYR A 305 17.21 3.98 -12.33
C TYR A 305 17.16 5.00 -13.46
N ALA A 306 17.87 4.66 -14.54
CA ALA A 306 17.71 5.28 -15.84
C ALA A 306 16.96 4.31 -16.77
N ILE A 307 16.12 4.84 -17.65
CA ILE A 307 15.37 4.02 -18.62
C ILE A 307 16.34 3.18 -19.46
N GLY A 308 16.05 1.89 -19.64
CA GLY A 308 16.84 0.97 -20.44
C GLY A 308 18.15 0.52 -19.82
N VAL A 309 18.50 0.95 -18.59
CA VAL A 309 19.73 0.56 -17.90
C VAL A 309 19.38 -0.42 -16.77
N ALA A 310 20.12 -1.52 -16.66
CA ALA A 310 19.90 -2.55 -15.65
C ALA A 310 20.46 -2.13 -14.27
N GLU A 311 21.69 -1.60 -14.24
CA GLU A 311 22.29 -1.19 -12.98
C GLU A 311 21.61 0.04 -12.39
N PRO A 312 21.28 0.03 -11.07
CA PRO A 312 20.82 1.25 -10.39
C PRO A 312 21.82 2.39 -10.55
N THR A 313 21.35 3.58 -10.88
CA THR A 313 22.20 4.78 -11.00
C THR A 313 22.70 5.27 -9.64
N SER A 314 21.96 4.98 -8.56
CA SER A 314 22.40 5.23 -7.18
C SER A 314 21.69 4.31 -6.19
N ILE A 315 22.36 4.03 -5.08
CA ILE A 315 21.82 3.42 -3.87
C ILE A 315 22.29 4.28 -2.70
N SER A 316 21.37 4.82 -1.93
CA SER A 316 21.65 5.64 -0.74
C SER A 316 20.98 5.03 0.48
N VAL A 317 21.67 5.10 1.62
CA VAL A 317 21.19 4.65 2.93
C VAL A 317 21.15 5.84 3.88
N ASN A 318 20.14 5.90 4.72
CA ASN A 318 20.05 6.83 5.84
C ASN A 318 19.50 6.09 7.05
N THR A 319 20.27 6.02 8.11
CA THR A 319 19.90 5.36 9.37
C THR A 319 19.42 6.36 10.43
N PHE A 320 19.32 7.63 10.09
CA PHE A 320 18.88 8.70 11.01
C PHE A 320 19.75 8.78 12.30
N GLY A 321 21.01 8.38 12.20
CA GLY A 321 21.94 8.33 13.33
C GLY A 321 21.66 7.20 14.33
N THR A 322 20.90 6.17 13.93
CA THR A 322 20.57 5.01 14.78
C THR A 322 21.40 3.76 14.44
N ALA A 323 22.33 3.88 13.50
CA ALA A 323 23.20 2.77 13.11
C ALA A 323 24.09 2.30 14.27
N THR A 324 24.31 0.99 14.33
CA THR A 324 25.24 0.34 15.28
C THR A 324 26.64 0.12 14.68
N VAL A 325 26.78 0.34 13.37
CA VAL A 325 28.00 0.27 12.57
C VAL A 325 28.07 1.52 11.68
N GLU A 326 29.18 1.73 10.95
CA GLU A 326 29.28 2.84 10.01
C GLU A 326 28.28 2.69 8.84
N GLU A 327 27.67 3.78 8.37
CA GLU A 327 26.70 3.72 7.26
C GLU A 327 27.30 3.23 5.94
N ASP A 328 28.61 3.45 5.73
CA ASP A 328 29.34 2.91 4.60
C ASP A 328 29.42 1.37 4.62
N ASP A 329 29.56 0.79 5.81
CA ASP A 329 29.52 -0.67 5.97
C ASP A 329 28.13 -1.23 5.64
N ILE A 330 27.07 -0.59 6.07
CA ILE A 330 25.68 -0.96 5.71
C ILE A 330 25.49 -0.86 4.19
N SER A 331 26.02 0.18 3.56
CA SER A 331 25.95 0.36 2.09
C SER A 331 26.68 -0.77 1.33
N ASN A 332 27.83 -1.23 1.84
CA ASN A 332 28.58 -2.35 1.29
C ASN A 332 27.80 -3.67 1.46
N LEU A 333 27.28 -3.92 2.67
CA LEU A 333 26.44 -5.10 2.95
C LEU A 333 25.23 -5.19 2.02
N ILE A 334 24.59 -4.06 1.71
CA ILE A 334 23.46 -4.03 0.77
C ILE A 334 23.90 -4.48 -0.62
N ARG A 335 25.02 -3.94 -1.14
CA ARG A 335 25.56 -4.30 -2.47
C ARG A 335 26.00 -5.76 -2.59
N GLU A 336 26.48 -6.34 -1.50
CA GLU A 336 26.92 -7.72 -1.45
C GLU A 336 25.79 -8.74 -1.33
N ASN A 337 24.67 -8.37 -0.69
CA ASN A 337 23.59 -9.28 -0.33
C ASN A 337 22.30 -9.13 -1.13
N PHE A 338 22.12 -8.00 -1.84
CA PHE A 338 20.90 -7.69 -2.57
C PHE A 338 21.22 -7.21 -3.99
N ASP A 339 20.72 -7.95 -4.97
CA ASP A 339 20.82 -7.54 -6.36
C ASP A 339 19.58 -6.73 -6.75
N LEU A 340 19.78 -5.42 -6.92
CA LEU A 340 18.69 -4.47 -7.17
C LEU A 340 18.48 -4.17 -8.66
N ARG A 341 19.08 -4.95 -9.58
CA ARG A 341 18.76 -4.86 -11.01
C ARG A 341 17.33 -5.33 -11.25
N PRO A 342 16.57 -4.72 -12.20
CA PRO A 342 15.12 -4.96 -12.37
C PRO A 342 14.73 -6.43 -12.47
N ARG A 343 15.45 -7.24 -13.23
CA ARG A 343 15.18 -8.67 -13.35
C ARG A 343 15.41 -9.41 -12.04
N GLN A 344 16.55 -9.16 -11.41
CA GLN A 344 16.98 -9.87 -10.21
C GLN A 344 16.06 -9.58 -9.02
N LEU A 345 15.61 -8.33 -8.84
CA LEU A 345 14.67 -8.03 -7.77
C LEU A 345 13.29 -8.67 -7.98
N ILE A 346 12.85 -8.84 -9.25
CA ILE A 346 11.61 -9.58 -9.57
C ILE A 346 11.78 -11.06 -9.20
N GLU A 347 12.93 -11.66 -9.53
CA GLU A 347 13.24 -13.05 -9.19
C GLU A 347 13.44 -13.24 -7.68
N MET A 348 14.18 -12.33 -7.02
CA MET A 348 14.44 -12.37 -5.57
C MET A 348 13.16 -12.34 -4.74
N LEU A 349 12.19 -11.55 -5.15
CA LEU A 349 10.90 -11.37 -4.44
C LEU A 349 9.78 -12.23 -5.03
N ASP A 350 10.04 -13.04 -6.09
CA ASP A 350 9.06 -13.91 -6.75
C ASP A 350 7.76 -13.15 -7.12
N LEU A 351 7.93 -12.05 -7.87
CA LEU A 351 6.85 -11.10 -8.16
C LEU A 351 5.96 -11.47 -9.37
N LYS A 352 6.27 -12.52 -10.14
CA LYS A 352 5.48 -12.94 -11.31
C LYS A 352 4.29 -13.84 -10.94
N ARG A 353 3.63 -13.55 -9.82
CA ARG A 353 2.47 -14.29 -9.30
C ARG A 353 1.26 -13.37 -9.14
N PRO A 354 0.05 -13.90 -9.15
CA PRO A 354 -1.17 -13.12 -8.85
C PRO A 354 -1.29 -12.85 -7.33
N ILE A 355 -0.56 -11.86 -6.84
CA ILE A 355 -0.43 -11.52 -5.41
C ILE A 355 -0.80 -10.07 -5.11
N TYR A 356 -1.29 -9.33 -6.09
CA TYR A 356 -1.36 -7.86 -6.04
C TYR A 356 -2.68 -7.32 -5.50
N GLN A 357 -3.83 -7.93 -5.81
CA GLN A 357 -5.12 -7.44 -5.32
C GLN A 357 -5.17 -7.28 -3.78
N PRO A 358 -4.65 -8.22 -2.96
CA PRO A 358 -4.62 -8.03 -1.50
C PRO A 358 -3.79 -6.83 -1.04
N THR A 359 -2.80 -6.37 -1.82
CA THR A 359 -1.95 -5.23 -1.48
C THR A 359 -2.67 -3.88 -1.61
N ALA A 360 -3.71 -3.84 -2.43
CA ALA A 360 -4.38 -2.60 -2.82
C ALA A 360 -5.23 -1.94 -1.72
N ALA A 361 -5.36 -2.55 -0.55
CA ALA A 361 -6.01 -1.96 0.62
C ALA A 361 -5.18 -2.27 1.87
N TYR A 362 -5.23 -1.36 2.86
CA TYR A 362 -4.56 -1.48 4.17
C TYR A 362 -3.02 -1.43 4.12
N GLY A 363 -2.46 -0.81 3.08
CA GLY A 363 -1.02 -0.63 2.86
C GLY A 363 -0.34 -1.82 2.18
N HIS A 364 0.75 -1.52 1.48
CA HIS A 364 1.58 -2.52 0.80
C HIS A 364 2.68 -3.08 1.71
N PHE A 365 2.93 -2.44 2.85
CA PHE A 365 4.01 -2.77 3.77
C PHE A 365 3.50 -3.05 5.19
N GLY A 366 4.29 -3.83 5.95
CA GLY A 366 3.91 -4.25 7.30
C GLY A 366 2.86 -5.36 7.32
N ARG A 367 2.77 -6.16 6.25
CA ARG A 367 1.83 -7.24 6.03
C ARG A 367 2.60 -8.57 5.93
N GLU A 368 2.36 -9.51 6.82
CA GLU A 368 3.11 -10.77 6.91
C GLU A 368 2.31 -11.99 6.41
N GLU A 369 1.20 -11.73 5.70
CA GLU A 369 0.41 -12.77 5.05
C GLU A 369 1.12 -13.37 3.84
N GLU A 370 0.66 -14.52 3.40
CA GLU A 370 1.17 -15.17 2.20
C GLU A 370 1.05 -14.22 0.98
N GLY A 371 2.12 -14.13 0.19
CA GLY A 371 2.20 -13.25 -0.98
C GLY A 371 3.06 -12.01 -0.77
N PHE A 372 3.21 -11.50 0.46
CA PHE A 372 4.02 -10.32 0.76
C PHE A 372 5.50 -10.68 0.94
N SER A 373 6.14 -11.17 -0.12
CA SER A 373 7.53 -11.70 -0.07
C SER A 373 8.57 -10.67 0.36
N TRP A 374 8.32 -9.38 0.14
CA TRP A 374 9.18 -8.26 0.57
C TRP A 374 9.13 -7.97 2.07
N GLU A 375 8.26 -8.63 2.81
CA GLU A 375 8.20 -8.53 4.27
C GLU A 375 9.03 -9.60 5.00
N LYS A 376 9.68 -10.51 4.27
CA LYS A 376 10.57 -11.51 4.86
C LYS A 376 11.81 -10.88 5.46
N THR A 377 12.31 -11.47 6.57
CA THR A 377 13.54 -11.07 7.27
C THR A 377 14.62 -12.14 7.20
N ASP A 378 14.58 -12.94 6.14
CA ASP A 378 15.44 -14.12 5.93
C ASP A 378 16.94 -13.78 5.69
N LYS A 379 17.25 -12.52 5.39
CA LYS A 379 18.64 -12.03 5.27
C LYS A 379 19.21 -11.50 6.59
N ALA A 380 18.40 -11.29 7.62
CA ALA A 380 18.83 -10.64 8.86
C ALA A 380 20.00 -11.36 9.55
N GLU A 381 19.99 -12.69 9.63
CA GLU A 381 21.08 -13.44 10.26
C GLU A 381 22.37 -13.39 9.42
N THR A 382 22.28 -13.37 8.10
CA THR A 382 23.47 -13.22 7.23
C THR A 382 24.10 -11.83 7.43
N LEU A 383 23.28 -10.80 7.50
CA LEU A 383 23.75 -9.41 7.69
C LEU A 383 24.39 -9.16 9.07
N LYS A 384 23.99 -9.90 10.10
CA LYS A 384 24.63 -9.85 11.43
C LYS A 384 26.01 -10.49 11.47
N ALA A 385 26.22 -11.52 10.65
CA ALA A 385 27.43 -12.34 10.67
C ALA A 385 28.56 -11.76 9.80
N SER A 386 28.25 -10.76 8.99
CA SER A 386 29.17 -10.05 8.10
C SER A 386 29.73 -8.80 8.74
#